data_eb6104dc07102dbbd7a2af1d917972fd
#
_entry.id   eb6104dc07102dbbd7a2af1d917972fd
#
_cell.length_a   1.000
_cell.length_b   1.000
_cell.length_c   1.000
_cell.angle_alpha   90.00
_cell.angle_beta   90.00
_cell.angle_gamma   90.00
#
_symmetry.space_group_name_H-M   'P 1'
#
loop_
_entity.id
_entity.type
_entity.pdbx_description
1 polymer ?
#
loop_
_entity_poly.entity_id
_entity_poly.type
_entity_poly.pdbx_seq_one_letter_code
_entity_poly.pdbx_strand_id
1 'polypeptide(L)'
;ILKELSDRDWNNVSVLLPSADIGRDELENGLTAMGAKVNRLAAYRNVPVEGTSEMAKQAFVDGVDVVTFTSSSTVRNLVDMLGKDRNVLENSFIACIGPITAATARDLGLRVDLEATEHTVEGLVDALTKHYSVGEVSHSKDFD
;
A
#
# COMPACT_ATOMS: atom_id res chain seq x y z
N ILE A 1 2.27 -8.07 -15.73
CA ILE A 1 1.41 -9.25 -16.00
C ILE A 1 0.74 -9.09 -17.37
N LEU A 2 -0.13 -8.09 -17.64
CA LEU A 2 -0.84 -8.00 -18.95
C LEU A 2 0.12 -7.91 -20.13
N LYS A 3 1.23 -7.19 -20.03
CA LYS A 3 2.25 -7.10 -21.08
C LYS A 3 2.93 -8.44 -21.37
N GLU A 4 3.09 -9.30 -20.39
CA GLU A 4 3.67 -10.64 -20.55
C GLU A 4 2.67 -11.65 -21.14
N LEU A 5 1.39 -11.33 -21.06
CA LEU A 5 0.28 -12.14 -21.57
C LEU A 5 -0.16 -11.75 -22.99
N SER A 6 0.33 -10.60 -23.51
CA SER A 6 -0.10 -10.05 -24.80
C SER A 6 0.25 -10.90 -26.01
N ASP A 7 1.31 -11.74 -25.91
CA ASP A 7 1.79 -12.56 -27.01
C ASP A 7 1.03 -13.88 -27.17
N ARG A 8 0.02 -14.12 -26.34
CA ARG A 8 -0.79 -15.34 -26.34
C ARG A 8 -2.15 -15.09 -26.97
N ASP A 9 -2.65 -16.05 -27.74
CA ASP A 9 -4.04 -16.06 -28.20
C ASP A 9 -4.98 -16.45 -27.06
N TRP A 10 -5.87 -15.54 -26.70
CA TRP A 10 -6.84 -15.69 -25.63
C TRP A 10 -8.26 -15.98 -26.13
N ASN A 11 -8.47 -16.07 -27.46
CA ASN A 11 -9.77 -16.37 -28.02
C ASN A 11 -10.27 -17.75 -27.55
N ASN A 12 -11.51 -17.78 -27.05
CA ASN A 12 -12.14 -18.98 -26.46
C ASN A 12 -11.46 -19.56 -25.21
N VAL A 13 -10.51 -18.87 -24.60
CA VAL A 13 -9.92 -19.28 -23.30
C VAL A 13 -10.83 -18.79 -22.16
N SER A 14 -11.23 -19.72 -21.29
CA SER A 14 -11.96 -19.40 -20.07
C SER A 14 -10.98 -19.21 -18.92
N VAL A 15 -11.05 -18.05 -18.27
CA VAL A 15 -10.19 -17.70 -17.14
C VAL A 15 -11.03 -17.54 -15.88
N LEU A 16 -10.71 -18.27 -14.81
CA LEU A 16 -11.23 -18.02 -13.47
C LEU A 16 -10.28 -17.07 -12.75
N LEU A 17 -10.81 -15.93 -12.28
CA LEU A 17 -10.05 -14.90 -11.58
C LEU A 17 -10.52 -14.76 -10.12
N PRO A 18 -9.99 -15.60 -9.19
CA PRO A 18 -10.26 -15.39 -7.77
C PRO A 18 -9.61 -14.08 -7.30
N SER A 19 -10.40 -13.23 -6.66
CA SER A 19 -9.92 -11.93 -6.21
C SER A 19 -10.59 -11.52 -4.89
N ALA A 20 -10.13 -10.42 -4.29
CA ALA A 20 -10.92 -9.76 -3.26
C ALA A 20 -12.24 -9.20 -3.86
N ASP A 21 -13.25 -9.03 -3.02
CA ASP A 21 -14.52 -8.38 -3.40
C ASP A 21 -14.28 -6.96 -3.96
N ILE A 22 -13.34 -6.23 -3.35
CA ILE A 22 -12.86 -4.92 -3.82
C ILE A 22 -11.50 -5.13 -4.51
N GLY A 23 -11.52 -5.66 -5.74
CA GLY A 23 -10.32 -5.86 -6.55
C GLY A 23 -10.25 -4.85 -7.70
N ARG A 24 -9.05 -4.68 -8.28
CA ARG A 24 -8.88 -3.87 -9.49
C ARG A 24 -9.38 -4.64 -10.70
N ASP A 25 -10.06 -3.95 -11.59
CA ASP A 25 -10.64 -4.54 -12.79
C ASP A 25 -9.65 -4.59 -13.98
N GLU A 26 -8.41 -4.10 -13.77
CA GLU A 26 -7.41 -3.98 -14.85
C GLU A 26 -7.06 -5.33 -15.49
N LEU A 27 -6.90 -6.39 -14.69
CA LEU A 27 -6.58 -7.73 -15.21
C LEU A 27 -7.77 -8.36 -15.90
N GLU A 28 -8.98 -8.22 -15.35
CA GLU A 28 -10.23 -8.68 -15.95
C GLU A 28 -10.48 -8.00 -17.29
N ASN A 29 -10.42 -6.67 -17.30
CA ASN A 29 -10.61 -5.86 -18.50
C ASN A 29 -9.55 -6.16 -19.57
N GLY A 30 -8.28 -6.29 -19.14
CA GLY A 30 -7.18 -6.60 -20.06
C GLY A 30 -7.33 -7.97 -20.71
N LEU A 31 -7.65 -9.01 -19.96
CA LEU A 31 -7.86 -10.37 -20.50
C LEU A 31 -9.11 -10.43 -21.39
N THR A 32 -10.18 -9.74 -21.00
CA THR A 32 -11.41 -9.65 -21.81
C THR A 32 -11.13 -8.94 -23.13
N ALA A 33 -10.36 -7.85 -23.12
CA ALA A 33 -9.96 -7.14 -24.33
C ALA A 33 -9.09 -7.99 -25.27
N MET A 34 -8.35 -8.98 -24.71
CA MET A 34 -7.58 -9.95 -25.49
C MET A 34 -8.44 -11.14 -26.03
N GLY A 35 -9.74 -11.19 -25.71
CA GLY A 35 -10.68 -12.21 -26.21
C GLY A 35 -10.98 -13.35 -25.23
N ALA A 36 -10.46 -13.30 -23.99
CA ALA A 36 -10.76 -14.30 -22.98
C ALA A 36 -12.17 -14.16 -22.40
N LYS A 37 -12.75 -15.29 -21.99
CA LYS A 37 -13.96 -15.31 -21.16
C LYS A 37 -13.54 -15.31 -19.70
N VAL A 38 -13.61 -14.14 -19.03
CA VAL A 38 -13.18 -14.00 -17.64
C VAL A 38 -14.35 -14.18 -16.70
N ASN A 39 -14.22 -15.11 -15.75
CA ASN A 39 -15.15 -15.33 -14.65
C ASN A 39 -14.45 -14.88 -13.36
N ARG A 40 -14.83 -13.70 -12.85
CA ARG A 40 -14.33 -13.21 -11.57
C ARG A 40 -15.10 -13.84 -10.42
N LEU A 41 -14.37 -14.33 -9.43
CA LEU A 41 -14.92 -14.90 -8.21
C LEU A 41 -14.38 -14.13 -7.00
N ALA A 42 -15.27 -13.54 -6.21
CA ALA A 42 -14.89 -12.97 -4.93
C ALA A 42 -14.55 -14.11 -3.94
N ALA A 43 -13.27 -14.39 -3.78
CA ALA A 43 -12.76 -15.47 -2.94
C ALA A 43 -12.64 -15.06 -1.46
N TYR A 44 -12.49 -13.74 -1.18
CA TYR A 44 -12.41 -13.20 0.17
C TYR A 44 -12.89 -11.73 0.19
N ARG A 45 -13.22 -11.26 1.39
CA ARG A 45 -13.58 -9.85 1.63
C ARG A 45 -12.51 -9.15 2.44
N ASN A 46 -12.24 -7.92 2.05
CA ASN A 46 -11.37 -7.03 2.81
C ASN A 46 -12.26 -6.20 3.74
N VAL A 47 -12.44 -6.65 4.96
CA VAL A 47 -13.30 -5.97 5.95
C VAL A 47 -12.44 -5.41 7.09
N PRO A 48 -12.69 -4.18 7.55
CA PRO A 48 -12.12 -3.68 8.79
C PRO A 48 -12.54 -4.57 9.95
N VAL A 49 -11.62 -4.85 10.87
CA VAL A 49 -11.94 -5.59 12.08
C VAL A 49 -12.65 -4.64 13.06
N GLU A 50 -13.78 -5.05 13.62
CA GLU A 50 -14.50 -4.24 14.61
C GLU A 50 -13.63 -3.94 15.84
N GLY A 51 -13.72 -2.71 16.36
CA GLY A 51 -12.94 -2.26 17.53
C GLY A 51 -11.52 -1.80 17.23
N THR A 52 -11.01 -1.95 15.98
CA THR A 52 -9.64 -1.54 15.66
C THR A 52 -9.45 -0.03 15.56
N SER A 53 -10.52 0.75 15.40
CA SER A 53 -10.44 2.23 15.38
C SER A 53 -9.86 2.78 16.68
N GLU A 54 -10.28 2.25 17.82
CA GLU A 54 -9.77 2.70 19.12
C GLU A 54 -8.32 2.25 19.33
N MET A 55 -7.98 1.02 18.91
CA MET A 55 -6.59 0.53 18.94
C MET A 55 -5.68 1.37 18.03
N ALA A 56 -6.15 1.73 16.84
CA ALA A 56 -5.40 2.58 15.93
C ALA A 56 -5.11 3.95 16.55
N LYS A 57 -6.12 4.59 17.15
CA LYS A 57 -5.94 5.87 17.84
C LYS A 57 -4.99 5.75 19.04
N GLN A 58 -5.14 4.70 19.84
CA GLN A 58 -4.29 4.47 21.00
C GLN A 58 -2.82 4.31 20.63
N ALA A 59 -2.52 3.67 19.48
CA ALA A 59 -1.16 3.52 18.99
C ALA A 59 -0.46 4.87 18.74
N PHE A 60 -1.20 5.93 18.44
CA PHE A 60 -0.65 7.27 18.21
C PHE A 60 -0.56 8.15 19.46
N VAL A 61 -1.08 7.71 20.62
CA VAL A 61 -1.07 8.51 21.86
C VAL A 61 0.36 8.80 22.31
N ASP A 62 1.24 7.78 22.24
CA ASP A 62 2.64 7.89 22.65
C ASP A 62 3.57 8.37 21.50
N GLY A 63 2.98 8.69 20.36
CA GLY A 63 3.69 9.08 19.14
C GLY A 63 4.08 7.88 18.27
N VAL A 64 4.03 8.07 16.97
CA VAL A 64 4.48 7.08 15.97
C VAL A 64 5.44 7.78 15.03
N ASP A 65 6.71 7.38 15.04
CA ASP A 65 7.75 7.97 14.21
C ASP A 65 7.57 7.60 12.75
N VAL A 66 7.23 6.32 12.46
CA VAL A 66 7.12 5.79 11.09
C VAL A 66 5.84 4.99 10.91
N VAL A 67 5.12 5.28 9.84
CA VAL A 67 4.00 4.46 9.36
C VAL A 67 4.36 3.83 8.03
N THR A 68 4.30 2.50 7.95
CA THR A 68 4.59 1.75 6.72
C THR A 68 3.33 1.25 6.06
N PHE A 69 3.20 1.47 4.76
CA PHE A 69 2.09 0.97 3.97
C PHE A 69 2.57 -0.03 2.91
N THR A 70 2.09 -1.27 3.01
CA THR A 70 2.43 -2.35 2.08
C THR A 70 1.34 -2.61 1.02
N SER A 71 0.21 -1.90 1.08
CA SER A 71 -0.87 -1.99 0.10
C SER A 71 -1.79 -0.77 0.14
N SER A 72 -2.51 -0.53 -0.95
CA SER A 72 -3.55 0.51 -0.99
C SER A 72 -4.68 0.27 0.00
N SER A 73 -4.99 -0.99 0.32
CA SER A 73 -6.03 -1.33 1.30
C SER A 73 -5.62 -0.97 2.72
N THR A 74 -4.34 -1.14 3.08
CA THR A 74 -3.84 -0.73 4.41
C THR A 74 -3.92 0.80 4.59
N VAL A 75 -3.63 1.57 3.54
CA VAL A 75 -3.80 3.03 3.56
C VAL A 75 -5.26 3.41 3.83
N ARG A 76 -6.18 2.89 3.01
CA ARG A 76 -7.61 3.20 3.16
C ARG A 76 -8.13 2.81 4.54
N ASN A 77 -7.85 1.57 4.96
CA ASN A 77 -8.34 1.06 6.24
C ASN A 77 -7.82 1.89 7.42
N LEU A 78 -6.55 2.29 7.44
CA LEU A 78 -6.03 3.12 8.53
C LEU A 78 -6.66 4.52 8.54
N VAL A 79 -6.80 5.16 7.37
CA VAL A 79 -7.45 6.46 7.26
C VAL A 79 -8.92 6.39 7.71
N ASP A 80 -9.64 5.33 7.32
CA ASP A 80 -11.03 5.10 7.72
C ASP A 80 -11.15 4.84 9.24
N MET A 81 -10.23 4.04 9.82
CA MET A 81 -10.18 3.78 11.26
C MET A 81 -9.93 5.04 12.09
N LEU A 82 -9.04 5.91 11.63
CA LEU A 82 -8.73 7.18 12.31
C LEU A 82 -9.83 8.23 12.09
N GLY A 83 -10.50 8.20 10.96
CA GLY A 83 -11.60 9.10 10.62
C GLY A 83 -11.21 10.57 10.78
N LYS A 84 -11.90 11.30 11.70
CA LYS A 84 -11.62 12.72 11.99
C LYS A 84 -10.26 12.95 12.67
N ASP A 85 -9.68 11.92 13.29
CA ASP A 85 -8.42 12.02 14.03
C ASP A 85 -7.20 11.69 13.13
N ARG A 86 -7.39 11.56 11.80
CA ARG A 86 -6.34 11.21 10.84
C ARG A 86 -5.17 12.19 10.77
N ASN A 87 -5.32 13.40 11.29
CA ASN A 87 -4.26 14.40 11.38
C ASN A 87 -3.06 13.94 12.24
N VAL A 88 -3.24 12.91 13.08
CA VAL A 88 -2.11 12.30 13.82
C VAL A 88 -1.03 11.75 12.88
N LEU A 89 -1.41 11.36 11.64
CA LEU A 89 -0.49 10.88 10.61
C LEU A 89 0.46 11.97 10.08
N GLU A 90 0.14 13.25 10.26
CA GLU A 90 0.97 14.37 9.81
C GLU A 90 2.29 14.45 10.57
N ASN A 91 2.33 13.89 11.79
CA ASN A 91 3.51 13.86 12.64
C ASN A 91 4.41 12.63 12.41
N SER A 92 3.97 11.69 11.58
CA SER A 92 4.72 10.46 11.30
C SER A 92 5.39 10.53 9.93
N PHE A 93 6.54 9.86 9.80
CA PHE A 93 7.19 9.62 8.53
C PHE A 93 6.45 8.50 7.79
N ILE A 94 5.92 8.77 6.59
CA ILE A 94 5.10 7.82 5.84
C ILE A 94 5.91 7.16 4.74
N ALA A 95 6.08 5.84 4.85
CA ALA A 95 6.80 5.01 3.89
C ALA A 95 5.86 4.03 3.18
N CYS A 96 5.91 4.02 1.85
CA CYS A 96 5.11 3.15 1.00
C CYS A 96 5.97 2.12 0.26
N ILE A 97 5.44 0.90 0.13
CA ILE A 97 6.13 -0.21 -0.57
C ILE A 97 6.33 0.05 -2.06
N GLY A 98 5.58 0.98 -2.65
CA GLY A 98 5.71 1.30 -4.07
C GLY A 98 4.66 2.28 -4.56
N PRO A 99 4.69 2.62 -5.88
CA PRO A 99 3.99 3.77 -6.45
C PRO A 99 2.47 3.70 -6.34
N ILE A 100 1.88 2.52 -6.42
CA ILE A 100 0.42 2.37 -6.35
C ILE A 100 -0.09 2.64 -4.93
N THR A 101 0.65 2.17 -3.92
CA THR A 101 0.34 2.45 -2.52
C THR A 101 0.56 3.92 -2.19
N ALA A 102 1.66 4.48 -2.69
CA ALA A 102 2.00 5.90 -2.53
C ALA A 102 0.96 6.82 -3.20
N ALA A 103 0.51 6.49 -4.41
CA ALA A 103 -0.57 7.22 -5.08
C ALA A 103 -1.85 7.21 -4.24
N THR A 104 -2.25 6.03 -3.73
CA THR A 104 -3.44 5.92 -2.85
C THR A 104 -3.30 6.79 -1.59
N ALA A 105 -2.12 6.84 -0.98
CA ALA A 105 -1.88 7.67 0.20
C ALA A 105 -2.01 9.17 -0.14
N ARG A 106 -1.42 9.60 -1.25
CA ARG A 106 -1.52 11.00 -1.73
C ARG A 106 -2.96 11.39 -2.09
N ASP A 107 -3.71 10.50 -2.77
CA ASP A 107 -5.13 10.72 -3.12
C ASP A 107 -6.01 10.89 -1.88
N LEU A 108 -5.64 10.27 -0.76
CA LEU A 108 -6.29 10.43 0.53
C LEU A 108 -5.74 11.62 1.34
N GLY A 109 -4.85 12.41 0.76
CA GLY A 109 -4.30 13.62 1.36
C GLY A 109 -3.15 13.38 2.34
N LEU A 110 -2.52 12.21 2.32
CA LEU A 110 -1.35 11.95 3.14
C LEU A 110 -0.08 12.42 2.43
N ARG A 111 0.88 12.94 3.22
CA ARG A 111 2.25 13.16 2.76
C ARG A 111 2.93 11.79 2.66
N VAL A 112 3.61 11.51 1.57
CA VAL A 112 4.44 10.31 1.41
C VAL A 112 5.89 10.76 1.40
N ASP A 113 6.64 10.34 2.41
CA ASP A 113 8.03 10.74 2.63
C ASP A 113 9.01 9.80 1.94
N LEU A 114 8.64 8.50 1.83
CA LEU A 114 9.46 7.49 1.20
C LEU A 114 8.61 6.54 0.36
N GLU A 115 9.11 6.24 -0.83
CA GLU A 115 8.56 5.21 -1.72
C GLU A 115 9.70 4.24 -2.06
N ALA A 116 9.54 2.95 -1.72
CA ALA A 116 10.55 1.95 -2.00
C ALA A 116 10.71 1.74 -3.51
N THR A 117 11.96 1.63 -3.97
CA THR A 117 12.30 1.36 -5.38
C THR A 117 12.07 -0.10 -5.73
N GLU A 118 12.33 -1.00 -4.80
CA GLU A 118 11.96 -2.40 -4.90
C GLU A 118 10.66 -2.62 -4.13
N HIS A 119 9.61 -3.09 -4.83
CA HIS A 119 8.26 -3.18 -4.29
C HIS A 119 8.06 -4.49 -3.51
N THR A 120 8.99 -4.75 -2.60
CA THR A 120 9.01 -5.87 -1.65
C THR A 120 9.12 -5.37 -0.23
N VAL A 121 8.83 -6.22 0.74
CA VAL A 121 9.00 -5.87 2.16
C VAL A 121 10.47 -5.58 2.46
N GLU A 122 11.38 -6.40 1.91
CA GLU A 122 12.83 -6.21 2.03
C GLU A 122 13.26 -4.86 1.45
N GLY A 123 12.76 -4.50 0.25
CA GLY A 123 13.06 -3.22 -0.38
C GLY A 123 12.56 -2.02 0.44
N LEU A 124 11.40 -2.14 1.10
CA LEU A 124 10.90 -1.11 2.00
C LEU A 124 11.77 -0.96 3.25
N VAL A 125 12.20 -2.09 3.84
CA VAL A 125 13.11 -2.09 5.00
C VAL A 125 14.46 -1.50 4.64
N ASP A 126 15.04 -1.87 3.49
CA ASP A 126 16.30 -1.32 3.00
C ASP A 126 16.23 0.19 2.76
N ALA A 127 15.13 0.66 2.19
CA ALA A 127 14.92 2.08 1.95
C ALA A 127 14.81 2.88 3.25
N LEU A 128 14.10 2.36 4.26
CA LEU A 128 14.02 2.94 5.60
C LEU A 128 15.38 2.92 6.31
N THR A 129 16.08 1.79 6.27
CA THR A 129 17.41 1.67 6.87
C THR A 129 18.37 2.69 6.28
N LYS A 130 18.40 2.87 4.97
CA LYS A 130 19.23 3.89 4.31
C LYS A 130 18.84 5.29 4.75
N HIS A 131 17.54 5.58 4.85
CA HIS A 131 17.06 6.90 5.25
C HIS A 131 17.57 7.28 6.66
N TYR A 132 17.42 6.37 7.62
CA TYR A 132 17.81 6.62 9.02
C TYR A 132 19.32 6.52 9.26
N SER A 133 20.05 5.64 8.56
CA SER A 133 21.51 5.55 8.68
C SER A 133 22.25 6.79 8.19
N VAL A 134 21.70 7.51 7.22
CA VAL A 134 22.29 8.77 6.72
C VAL A 134 22.06 9.92 7.73
N GLY A 135 21.01 9.84 8.56
CA GLY A 135 20.70 10.84 9.60
C GLY A 135 21.62 10.78 10.83
N GLU A 136 22.21 9.63 11.15
CA GLU A 136 23.10 9.48 12.30
C GLU A 136 24.49 10.12 12.11
N VAL A 137 24.89 10.40 10.87
CA VAL A 137 26.21 11.04 10.60
C VAL A 137 26.23 12.53 10.94
N SER A 138 25.09 13.18 11.14
CA SER A 138 25.00 14.62 11.39
C SER A 138 24.86 15.04 12.85
N HIS A 139 24.87 14.09 13.82
CA HIS A 139 24.73 14.41 15.25
C HIS A 139 25.98 14.10 16.10
N SER A 140 27.12 13.80 15.46
CA SER A 140 28.39 13.67 16.20
C SER A 140 29.33 14.83 15.84
N LYS A 141 28.98 16.05 16.26
CA LYS A 141 29.93 17.15 16.46
C LYS A 141 29.41 18.07 17.53
N ASP A 142 30.27 18.21 18.46
CA ASP A 142 30.55 19.26 19.42
C ASP A 142 30.30 18.84 20.88
N PHE A 143 31.28 18.11 21.38
CA PHE A 143 31.74 18.21 22.75
C PHE A 143 33.24 18.50 22.71
N ASP A 144 33.58 19.78 22.75
CA ASP A 144 34.79 20.33 23.36
C ASP A 144 34.40 21.20 24.54
#